data_9acbb4f35682da695ad8df47c62e6f50
#
_entry.id   9acbb4f35682da695ad8df47c62e6f50
#
_cell.length_a   1.000
_cell.length_b   1.000
_cell.length_c   1.000
_cell.angle_alpha   90.00
_cell.angle_beta   90.00
_cell.angle_gamma   90.00
#
_symmetry.space_group_name_H-M   'P 1'
#
loop_
_entity.id
_entity.type
_entity.pdbx_description
1 polymer ?
#
loop_
_entity_poly.entity_id
_entity_poly.type
_entity_poly.pdbx_seq_one_letter_code
_entity_poly.pdbx_strand_id
1 'polypeptide(L)'
;MSRTTTVDTVPAGEVSVAGVSRPDPFIKRGTPQFMRVTLALFSAGLATFALLYCVQPILPVLSNEFGVSPASSSISLSISTAMLAVGLLFTGPLSDAIGRKPVMVTALLLAACCSLLSTMMTSWHSILIMRALIGLSLSGVAAVGMTYLSEEIHPSFVAFSMGLYISGNSIGGMSGRLLTGVFTDFFGWRVALAAISGFALAAAIMFWRILPESRHFRPTSLRPKTLLINFRLHWRDRGLPLLFIEGFLLMGAFVTLFNYIGYRLMMSPWSLSQAVVGLLSVAYLTGTWSSPKAGAMTVRFGRGPVMLGFTAVMLCGLLLTLFSSLWLIFIGMLLFSAGFFAAHSVASSWIGPRARRARGQASSLYLFSYYLGSSLAGTLGGVFWHHYGWNGVGGFIALLILAALLTGTCLHQRLK
;
A
#
# COMPACT_ATOMS: atom_id res chain seq x y z
N MET A 1 39.79 -9.47 -81.12
CA MET A 1 38.93 -8.31 -81.38
C MET A 1 37.50 -8.82 -81.34
N SER A 2 36.79 -8.65 -80.18
CA SER A 2 35.34 -8.85 -80.12
C SER A 2 34.84 -7.96 -79.02
N ARG A 3 34.05 -6.97 -79.40
CA ARG A 3 33.37 -6.05 -78.45
C ARG A 3 32.09 -6.73 -77.95
N THR A 4 32.00 -6.94 -76.71
CA THR A 4 30.76 -7.34 -76.03
C THR A 4 30.04 -6.09 -75.48
N THR A 5 28.88 -5.78 -76.06
CA THR A 5 27.96 -4.75 -75.60
C THR A 5 27.22 -5.24 -74.39
N THR A 6 27.42 -4.59 -73.30
CA THR A 6 26.60 -4.78 -72.03
C THR A 6 25.34 -3.96 -72.20
N VAL A 7 24.18 -4.64 -72.05
CA VAL A 7 22.86 -4.04 -71.94
C VAL A 7 22.61 -3.71 -70.45
N ASP A 8 22.53 -2.40 -70.17
CA ASP A 8 22.11 -1.93 -68.81
C ASP A 8 20.63 -2.23 -68.63
N THR A 9 20.34 -3.16 -67.74
CA THR A 9 19.01 -3.38 -67.22
C THR A 9 18.74 -2.40 -66.03
N VAL A 10 17.81 -1.44 -66.25
CA VAL A 10 17.26 -0.54 -65.25
C VAL A 10 16.51 -1.38 -64.21
N PRO A 11 16.82 -1.28 -62.93
CA PRO A 11 16.03 -1.98 -61.89
C PRO A 11 14.66 -1.34 -61.78
N ALA A 12 13.63 -2.18 -61.81
CA ALA A 12 12.23 -1.80 -61.52
C ALA A 12 12.11 -1.12 -60.17
N GLY A 13 11.49 0.04 -60.15
CA GLY A 13 11.27 0.83 -58.95
C GLY A 13 10.56 0.03 -57.89
N GLU A 14 11.17 -0.08 -56.74
CA GLU A 14 10.50 -0.47 -55.48
C GLU A 14 9.39 0.55 -55.21
N VAL A 15 8.16 0.14 -55.40
CA VAL A 15 6.99 0.84 -54.88
C VAL A 15 7.08 0.72 -53.36
N SER A 16 7.57 1.78 -52.73
CA SER A 16 7.48 1.97 -51.29
C SER A 16 6.01 1.91 -50.88
N VAL A 17 5.56 0.75 -50.42
CA VAL A 17 4.28 0.61 -49.77
C VAL A 17 4.35 1.46 -48.52
N ALA A 18 3.71 2.64 -48.57
CA ALA A 18 3.57 3.57 -47.47
C ALA A 18 3.13 2.78 -46.23
N GLY A 19 3.98 2.83 -45.20
CA GLY A 19 3.88 2.01 -44.02
C GLY A 19 2.52 2.15 -43.38
N VAL A 20 1.75 1.09 -43.42
CA VAL A 20 0.68 0.87 -42.45
C VAL A 20 1.41 0.73 -41.12
N SER A 21 1.51 1.83 -40.37
CA SER A 21 2.02 1.82 -39.01
C SER A 21 1.15 0.84 -38.23
N ARG A 22 1.73 -0.32 -37.86
CA ARG A 22 1.03 -1.28 -37.00
C ARG A 22 0.54 -0.48 -35.78
N PRO A 23 -0.75 -0.55 -35.44
CA PRO A 23 -1.26 0.17 -34.26
C PRO A 23 -0.41 -0.22 -33.07
N ASP A 24 0.08 0.80 -32.37
CA ASP A 24 0.89 0.62 -31.16
C ASP A 24 0.10 -0.28 -30.19
N PRO A 25 0.66 -1.40 -29.75
CA PRO A 25 -0.07 -2.36 -28.95
C PRO A 25 -0.44 -1.81 -27.56
N PHE A 26 0.24 -0.74 -27.09
CA PHE A 26 0.05 -0.17 -25.76
C PHE A 26 -1.05 0.90 -25.71
N ILE A 27 -1.70 0.99 -24.53
CA ILE A 27 -2.72 2.00 -24.25
C ILE A 27 -2.03 3.37 -24.06
N LYS A 28 -2.39 4.36 -24.88
CA LYS A 28 -1.82 5.73 -24.83
C LYS A 28 -2.72 6.69 -24.09
N ARG A 29 -2.12 7.69 -23.45
CA ARG A 29 -2.83 8.81 -22.81
C ARG A 29 -3.70 9.54 -23.85
N GLY A 30 -4.90 9.98 -23.43
CA GLY A 30 -5.89 10.63 -24.30
C GLY A 30 -6.86 9.66 -24.98
N THR A 31 -6.65 8.34 -24.89
CA THR A 31 -7.61 7.35 -25.40
C THR A 31 -8.70 7.03 -24.39
N PRO A 32 -9.92 6.65 -24.83
CA PRO A 32 -10.98 6.18 -23.92
C PRO A 32 -10.56 4.97 -23.08
N GLN A 33 -9.70 4.10 -23.62
CA GLN A 33 -9.16 2.95 -22.89
C GLN A 33 -8.25 3.38 -21.74
N PHE A 34 -7.41 4.40 -21.93
CA PHE A 34 -6.56 4.96 -20.88
C PHE A 34 -7.41 5.47 -19.70
N MET A 35 -8.47 6.21 -20.01
CA MET A 35 -9.39 6.71 -18.98
C MET A 35 -10.06 5.57 -18.22
N ARG A 36 -10.54 4.53 -18.93
CA ARG A 36 -11.15 3.34 -18.32
C ARG A 36 -10.18 2.61 -17.38
N VAL A 37 -8.95 2.34 -17.81
CA VAL A 37 -7.93 1.67 -17.00
C VAL A 37 -7.58 2.52 -15.77
N THR A 38 -7.35 3.80 -15.98
CA THR A 38 -6.98 4.74 -14.90
C THR A 38 -8.09 4.83 -13.84
N LEU A 39 -9.34 5.03 -14.28
CA LEU A 39 -10.49 5.12 -13.37
C LEU A 39 -10.73 3.80 -12.63
N ALA A 40 -10.66 2.67 -13.34
CA ALA A 40 -10.82 1.35 -12.75
C ALA A 40 -9.78 1.10 -11.65
N LEU A 41 -8.49 1.31 -11.93
CA LEU A 41 -7.44 1.04 -10.97
C LEU A 41 -7.39 2.06 -9.83
N PHE A 42 -7.69 3.33 -10.10
CA PHE A 42 -7.86 4.34 -9.05
C PHE A 42 -8.95 3.92 -8.06
N SER A 43 -10.15 3.53 -8.56
CA SER A 43 -11.27 3.10 -7.72
C SER A 43 -10.98 1.78 -7.00
N ALA A 44 -10.26 0.85 -7.64
CA ALA A 44 -9.82 -0.39 -7.01
C ALA A 44 -8.84 -0.13 -5.86
N GLY A 45 -7.89 0.77 -6.05
CA GLY A 45 -6.97 1.20 -5.01
C GLY A 45 -7.68 1.88 -3.84
N LEU A 46 -8.61 2.78 -4.16
CA LEU A 46 -9.45 3.47 -3.17
C LEU A 46 -10.27 2.47 -2.35
N ALA A 47 -10.98 1.54 -2.99
CA ALA A 47 -11.77 0.51 -2.32
C ALA A 47 -10.89 -0.43 -1.47
N THR A 48 -9.75 -0.86 -1.98
CA THR A 48 -8.80 -1.73 -1.28
C THR A 48 -8.36 -1.13 0.05
N PHE A 49 -7.91 0.10 0.04
CA PHE A 49 -7.38 0.75 1.23
C PHE A 49 -8.48 1.25 2.17
N ALA A 50 -9.64 1.61 1.64
CA ALA A 50 -10.82 1.89 2.46
C ALA A 50 -11.24 0.64 3.25
N LEU A 51 -11.41 -0.52 2.60
CA LEU A 51 -11.77 -1.79 3.25
C LEU A 51 -10.71 -2.26 4.26
N LEU A 52 -9.44 -2.09 3.94
CA LEU A 52 -8.35 -2.52 4.82
C LEU A 52 -8.34 -1.74 6.12
N TYR A 53 -8.49 -0.42 6.05
CA TYR A 53 -8.23 0.47 7.18
C TYR A 53 -9.48 1.07 7.83
N CYS A 54 -10.69 0.83 7.32
CA CYS A 54 -11.94 1.35 7.92
C CYS A 54 -12.12 0.95 9.39
N VAL A 55 -11.60 -0.19 9.80
CA VAL A 55 -11.73 -0.67 11.18
C VAL A 55 -10.85 0.11 12.18
N GLN A 56 -9.81 0.78 11.71
CA GLN A 56 -8.82 1.40 12.59
C GLN A 56 -9.38 2.48 13.53
N PRO A 57 -10.20 3.44 13.09
CA PRO A 57 -10.75 4.44 14.00
C PRO A 57 -11.73 3.84 15.03
N ILE A 58 -12.39 2.75 14.72
CA ILE A 58 -13.40 2.13 15.59
C ILE A 58 -12.85 1.05 16.54
N LEU A 59 -11.54 0.87 16.61
CA LEU A 59 -10.92 -0.09 17.55
C LEU A 59 -11.38 0.10 19.00
N PRO A 60 -11.51 1.35 19.54
CA PRO A 60 -12.05 1.56 20.87
C PRO A 60 -13.50 1.09 21.02
N VAL A 61 -14.34 1.32 20.00
CA VAL A 61 -15.75 0.90 20.00
C VAL A 61 -15.85 -0.63 20.01
N LEU A 62 -15.03 -1.30 19.20
CA LEU A 62 -14.98 -2.77 19.16
C LEU A 62 -14.47 -3.36 20.49
N SER A 63 -13.48 -2.71 21.14
CA SER A 63 -13.02 -3.11 22.48
C SER A 63 -14.18 -3.13 23.48
N ASN A 64 -14.97 -2.07 23.50
CA ASN A 64 -16.06 -1.93 24.45
C ASN A 64 -17.21 -2.90 24.15
N GLU A 65 -17.59 -3.06 22.86
CA GLU A 65 -18.74 -3.91 22.49
C GLU A 65 -18.46 -5.40 22.71
N PHE A 66 -17.25 -5.86 22.39
CA PHE A 66 -16.88 -7.28 22.52
C PHE A 66 -16.17 -7.61 23.83
N GLY A 67 -15.96 -6.63 24.72
CA GLY A 67 -15.27 -6.84 26.00
C GLY A 67 -13.82 -7.31 25.83
N VAL A 68 -13.16 -6.88 24.76
CA VAL A 68 -11.78 -7.30 24.45
C VAL A 68 -10.77 -6.18 24.74
N SER A 69 -9.54 -6.56 25.06
CA SER A 69 -8.47 -5.58 25.31
C SER A 69 -8.14 -4.76 24.04
N PRO A 70 -7.55 -3.57 24.18
CA PRO A 70 -7.07 -2.79 23.02
C PRO A 70 -6.11 -3.55 22.12
N ALA A 71 -5.25 -4.40 22.69
CA ALA A 71 -4.38 -5.30 21.93
C ALA A 71 -5.22 -6.30 21.11
N SER A 72 -6.22 -6.95 21.72
CA SER A 72 -7.11 -7.88 21.01
C SER A 72 -7.93 -7.17 19.95
N SER A 73 -8.45 -5.97 20.20
CA SER A 73 -9.19 -5.19 19.22
C SER A 73 -8.32 -4.87 18.00
N SER A 74 -7.06 -4.50 18.21
CA SER A 74 -6.13 -4.21 17.11
C SER A 74 -5.86 -5.42 16.20
N ILE A 75 -6.09 -6.66 16.68
CA ILE A 75 -5.99 -7.88 15.84
C ILE A 75 -6.95 -7.80 14.66
N SER A 76 -8.09 -7.12 14.77
CA SER A 76 -9.02 -6.95 13.64
C SER A 76 -8.38 -6.25 12.42
N LEU A 77 -7.46 -5.33 12.64
CA LEU A 77 -6.64 -4.74 11.58
C LEU A 77 -5.42 -5.62 11.27
N SER A 78 -4.72 -6.06 12.30
CA SER A 78 -3.45 -6.78 12.19
C SER A 78 -3.58 -8.11 11.43
N ILE A 79 -4.67 -8.85 11.64
CA ILE A 79 -4.92 -10.09 10.91
C ILE A 79 -5.17 -9.83 9.41
N SER A 80 -5.84 -8.72 9.08
CA SER A 80 -6.03 -8.33 7.67
C SER A 80 -4.70 -7.99 7.01
N THR A 81 -3.85 -7.20 7.67
CA THR A 81 -2.54 -6.83 7.12
C THR A 81 -1.58 -8.02 7.07
N ALA A 82 -1.63 -8.93 8.04
CA ALA A 82 -0.86 -10.18 8.02
C ALA A 82 -1.27 -11.08 6.86
N MET A 83 -2.57 -11.30 6.67
CA MET A 83 -3.07 -12.15 5.59
C MET A 83 -2.87 -11.51 4.21
N LEU A 84 -2.91 -10.19 4.12
CA LEU A 84 -2.53 -9.46 2.91
C LEU A 84 -1.04 -9.68 2.62
N ALA A 85 -0.16 -9.58 3.62
CA ALA A 85 1.26 -9.84 3.48
C ALA A 85 1.52 -11.25 2.94
N VAL A 86 0.91 -12.26 3.57
CA VAL A 86 1.00 -13.65 3.12
C VAL A 86 0.49 -13.81 1.69
N GLY A 87 -0.67 -13.23 1.39
CA GLY A 87 -1.26 -13.27 0.05
C GLY A 87 -0.37 -12.67 -1.04
N LEU A 88 0.38 -11.58 -0.75
CA LEU A 88 1.30 -10.96 -1.71
C LEU A 88 2.37 -11.93 -2.24
N LEU A 89 2.74 -12.96 -1.48
CA LEU A 89 3.72 -13.96 -1.91
C LEU A 89 3.16 -14.91 -2.98
N PHE A 90 1.84 -15.10 -3.03
CA PHE A 90 1.18 -16.08 -3.89
C PHE A 90 0.34 -15.48 -5.00
N THR A 91 -0.27 -14.31 -4.77
CA THR A 91 -1.23 -13.71 -5.73
C THR A 91 -0.56 -13.19 -6.99
N GLY A 92 0.68 -12.72 -6.93
CA GLY A 92 1.48 -12.37 -8.12
C GLY A 92 1.62 -13.59 -9.05
N PRO A 93 2.28 -14.66 -8.61
CA PRO A 93 2.37 -15.92 -9.36
C PRO A 93 1.02 -16.48 -9.82
N LEU A 94 -0.02 -16.44 -8.96
CA LEU A 94 -1.36 -16.88 -9.33
C LEU A 94 -1.91 -16.07 -10.53
N SER A 95 -1.71 -14.76 -10.52
CA SER A 95 -2.14 -13.90 -11.62
C SER A 95 -1.33 -14.13 -12.91
N ASP A 96 -0.08 -14.59 -12.79
CA ASP A 96 0.74 -15.01 -13.93
C ASP A 96 0.19 -16.30 -14.59
N ALA A 97 -0.56 -17.11 -13.85
CA ALA A 97 -1.13 -18.36 -14.35
C ALA A 97 -2.55 -18.16 -14.95
N ILE A 98 -3.43 -17.45 -14.24
CA ILE A 98 -4.86 -17.36 -14.58
C ILE A 98 -5.31 -16.03 -15.15
N GLY A 99 -4.44 -15.01 -15.17
CA GLY A 99 -4.71 -13.69 -15.73
C GLY A 99 -4.84 -12.58 -14.70
N ARG A 100 -4.53 -11.36 -15.12
CA ARG A 100 -4.51 -10.17 -14.25
C ARG A 100 -5.91 -9.76 -13.80
N LYS A 101 -6.82 -9.54 -14.76
CA LYS A 101 -8.17 -9.06 -14.49
C LYS A 101 -9.00 -10.03 -13.63
N PRO A 102 -9.06 -11.35 -13.92
CA PRO A 102 -9.83 -12.27 -13.08
C PRO A 102 -9.39 -12.25 -11.62
N VAL A 103 -8.08 -12.23 -11.34
CA VAL A 103 -7.55 -12.19 -9.98
C VAL A 103 -7.98 -10.91 -9.26
N MET A 104 -7.82 -9.74 -9.89
CA MET A 104 -8.17 -8.46 -9.27
C MET A 104 -9.67 -8.32 -9.04
N VAL A 105 -10.51 -8.75 -10.00
CA VAL A 105 -11.98 -8.68 -9.88
C VAL A 105 -12.47 -9.58 -8.75
N THR A 106 -12.04 -10.85 -8.74
CA THR A 106 -12.40 -11.79 -7.67
C THR A 106 -11.94 -11.30 -6.31
N ALA A 107 -10.74 -10.76 -6.23
CA ALA A 107 -10.17 -10.18 -5.01
C ALA A 107 -11.03 -9.07 -4.43
N LEU A 108 -11.42 -8.09 -5.25
CA LEU A 108 -12.25 -6.95 -4.82
C LEU A 108 -13.66 -7.37 -4.42
N LEU A 109 -14.32 -8.22 -5.23
CA LEU A 109 -15.66 -8.69 -4.93
C LEU A 109 -15.68 -9.49 -3.63
N LEU A 110 -14.75 -10.43 -3.47
CA LEU A 110 -14.68 -11.25 -2.26
C LEU A 110 -14.38 -10.40 -1.02
N ALA A 111 -13.46 -9.45 -1.10
CA ALA A 111 -13.15 -8.55 0.01
C ALA A 111 -14.36 -7.70 0.40
N ALA A 112 -15.08 -7.12 -0.57
CA ALA A 112 -16.27 -6.31 -0.31
C ALA A 112 -17.40 -7.16 0.30
N CYS A 113 -17.64 -8.37 -0.21
CA CYS A 113 -18.63 -9.30 0.34
C CYS A 113 -18.28 -9.73 1.77
N CYS A 114 -17.03 -10.12 2.04
CA CYS A 114 -16.59 -10.48 3.39
C CYS A 114 -16.72 -9.30 4.36
N SER A 115 -16.42 -8.08 3.90
CA SER A 115 -16.59 -6.88 4.71
C SER A 115 -18.05 -6.60 5.04
N LEU A 116 -18.94 -6.75 4.07
CA LEU A 116 -20.39 -6.61 4.30
C LEU A 116 -20.89 -7.70 5.25
N LEU A 117 -20.50 -8.96 5.06
CA LEU A 117 -20.87 -10.06 5.95
C LEU A 117 -20.34 -9.83 7.38
N SER A 118 -19.18 -9.21 7.55
CA SER A 118 -18.62 -8.93 8.88
C SER A 118 -19.52 -8.05 9.74
N THR A 119 -20.38 -7.22 9.13
CA THR A 119 -21.34 -6.36 9.86
C THR A 119 -22.48 -7.13 10.51
N MET A 120 -22.74 -8.35 10.06
CA MET A 120 -23.76 -9.26 10.59
C MET A 120 -23.22 -10.21 11.66
N MET A 121 -21.88 -10.23 11.87
CA MET A 121 -21.25 -11.12 12.84
C MET A 121 -21.48 -10.64 14.27
N THR A 122 -21.79 -11.58 15.16
CA THR A 122 -22.07 -11.34 16.58
C THR A 122 -20.93 -11.78 17.49
N SER A 123 -20.03 -12.65 17.02
CA SER A 123 -18.86 -13.10 17.77
C SER A 123 -17.57 -12.44 17.29
N TRP A 124 -16.67 -12.17 18.24
CA TRP A 124 -15.35 -11.60 17.94
C TRP A 124 -14.55 -12.45 16.97
N HIS A 125 -14.55 -13.77 17.16
CA HIS A 125 -13.83 -14.71 16.29
C HIS A 125 -14.34 -14.69 14.84
N SER A 126 -15.66 -14.59 14.64
CA SER A 126 -16.23 -14.51 13.29
C SER A 126 -15.81 -13.22 12.59
N ILE A 127 -15.73 -12.10 13.32
CA ILE A 127 -15.21 -10.84 12.77
C ILE A 127 -13.74 -11.02 12.36
N LEU A 128 -12.90 -11.65 13.17
CA LEU A 128 -11.49 -11.89 12.85
C LEU A 128 -11.33 -12.79 11.61
N ILE A 129 -12.17 -13.81 11.45
CA ILE A 129 -12.17 -14.66 10.24
C ILE A 129 -12.51 -13.83 9.00
N MET A 130 -13.56 -13.00 9.06
CA MET A 130 -13.91 -12.12 7.95
C MET A 130 -12.78 -11.15 7.64
N ARG A 131 -12.15 -10.56 8.65
CA ARG A 131 -11.01 -9.66 8.50
C ARG A 131 -9.80 -10.35 7.87
N ALA A 132 -9.54 -11.61 8.23
CA ALA A 132 -8.48 -12.42 7.62
C ALA A 132 -8.75 -12.66 6.12
N LEU A 133 -9.98 -13.03 5.77
CA LEU A 133 -10.41 -13.24 4.38
C LEU A 133 -10.35 -11.94 3.57
N ILE A 134 -10.73 -10.81 4.15
CA ILE A 134 -10.59 -9.49 3.51
C ILE A 134 -9.12 -9.23 3.16
N GLY A 135 -8.21 -9.39 4.12
CA GLY A 135 -6.79 -9.15 3.90
C GLY A 135 -6.20 -10.05 2.80
N LEU A 136 -6.47 -11.35 2.87
CA LEU A 136 -6.02 -12.32 1.87
C LEU A 136 -6.56 -11.95 0.47
N SER A 137 -7.84 -11.60 0.37
CA SER A 137 -8.46 -11.20 -0.90
C SER A 137 -7.82 -9.94 -1.47
N LEU A 138 -7.66 -8.89 -0.66
CA LEU A 138 -7.10 -7.60 -1.12
C LEU A 138 -5.67 -7.71 -1.66
N SER A 139 -4.92 -8.76 -1.29
CA SER A 139 -3.58 -9.02 -1.85
C SER A 139 -3.59 -9.17 -3.37
N GLY A 140 -4.70 -9.67 -3.94
CA GLY A 140 -4.87 -9.83 -5.38
C GLY A 140 -4.87 -8.50 -6.16
N VAL A 141 -5.38 -7.43 -5.56
CA VAL A 141 -5.32 -6.09 -6.16
C VAL A 141 -3.96 -5.46 -5.94
N ALA A 142 -3.44 -5.52 -4.71
CA ALA A 142 -2.18 -4.88 -4.33
C ALA A 142 -0.97 -5.46 -5.11
N ALA A 143 -0.93 -6.77 -5.33
CA ALA A 143 0.13 -7.42 -6.08
C ALA A 143 0.04 -7.21 -7.59
N VAL A 144 -1.18 -7.17 -8.15
CA VAL A 144 -1.40 -7.31 -9.59
C VAL A 144 -1.65 -5.96 -10.28
N GLY A 145 -2.21 -4.96 -9.57
CA GLY A 145 -2.58 -3.68 -10.18
C GLY A 145 -1.41 -2.94 -10.84
N MET A 146 -0.25 -2.87 -10.20
CA MET A 146 0.95 -2.24 -10.78
C MET A 146 1.51 -3.04 -11.95
N THR A 147 1.42 -4.38 -11.90
CA THR A 147 1.86 -5.26 -12.99
C THR A 147 0.99 -5.04 -14.22
N TYR A 148 -0.33 -5.01 -14.07
CA TYR A 148 -1.27 -4.71 -15.15
C TYR A 148 -0.95 -3.37 -15.82
N LEU A 149 -0.71 -2.31 -15.02
CA LEU A 149 -0.34 -0.99 -15.56
C LEU A 149 0.96 -1.04 -16.38
N SER A 150 1.97 -1.75 -15.88
CA SER A 150 3.27 -1.84 -16.58
C SER A 150 3.21 -2.66 -17.88
N GLU A 151 2.26 -3.59 -17.97
CA GLU A 151 2.08 -4.45 -19.15
C GLU A 151 1.20 -3.80 -20.23
N GLU A 152 0.18 -3.01 -19.86
CA GLU A 152 -0.83 -2.52 -20.79
C GLU A 152 -0.66 -1.05 -21.18
N ILE A 153 -0.07 -0.22 -20.31
CA ILE A 153 0.11 1.21 -20.57
C ILE A 153 1.43 1.46 -21.30
N HIS A 154 1.40 2.37 -22.26
CA HIS A 154 2.62 2.79 -22.99
C HIS A 154 3.71 3.27 -21.99
N PRO A 155 4.98 2.85 -22.15
CA PRO A 155 6.06 3.13 -21.19
C PRO A 155 6.17 4.58 -20.73
N SER A 156 5.93 5.55 -21.63
CA SER A 156 5.96 6.99 -21.32
C SER A 156 4.90 7.45 -20.31
N PHE A 157 3.83 6.67 -20.09
CA PHE A 157 2.69 7.04 -19.23
C PHE A 157 2.50 6.10 -18.03
N VAL A 158 3.31 5.03 -17.92
CA VAL A 158 3.23 4.07 -16.82
C VAL A 158 3.40 4.75 -15.46
N ALA A 159 4.42 5.60 -15.31
CA ALA A 159 4.69 6.30 -14.06
C ALA A 159 3.51 7.20 -13.64
N PHE A 160 2.88 7.90 -14.58
CA PHE A 160 1.70 8.73 -14.32
C PHE A 160 0.51 7.87 -13.85
N SER A 161 0.24 6.75 -14.54
CA SER A 161 -0.87 5.85 -14.20
C SER A 161 -0.67 5.16 -12.85
N MET A 162 0.58 4.78 -12.53
CA MET A 162 0.93 4.25 -11.20
C MET A 162 0.74 5.31 -10.11
N GLY A 163 1.11 6.56 -10.38
CA GLY A 163 0.86 7.67 -9.47
C GLY A 163 -0.62 7.86 -9.15
N LEU A 164 -1.49 7.76 -10.15
CA LEU A 164 -2.95 7.83 -9.96
C LEU A 164 -3.49 6.65 -9.16
N TYR A 165 -3.02 5.43 -9.41
CA TYR A 165 -3.37 4.24 -8.63
C TYR A 165 -2.96 4.40 -7.15
N ILE A 166 -1.73 4.86 -6.89
CA ILE A 166 -1.23 5.11 -5.54
C ILE A 166 -2.02 6.25 -4.85
N SER A 167 -2.43 7.27 -5.60
CA SER A 167 -3.32 8.32 -5.08
C SER A 167 -4.67 7.75 -4.66
N GLY A 168 -5.23 6.82 -5.43
CA GLY A 168 -6.43 6.06 -5.04
C GLY A 168 -6.24 5.33 -3.72
N ASN A 169 -5.11 4.64 -3.53
CA ASN A 169 -4.77 3.98 -2.28
C ASN A 169 -4.74 4.95 -1.09
N SER A 170 -4.08 6.09 -1.25
CA SER A 170 -3.93 7.09 -0.18
C SER A 170 -5.26 7.72 0.19
N ILE A 171 -6.05 8.14 -0.81
CA ILE A 171 -7.38 8.70 -0.60
C ILE A 171 -8.31 7.65 0.02
N GLY A 172 -8.26 6.40 -0.44
CA GLY A 172 -9.04 5.31 0.11
C GLY A 172 -8.73 5.05 1.58
N GLY A 173 -7.45 4.99 1.92
CA GLY A 173 -7.02 4.81 3.31
C GLY A 173 -7.45 5.96 4.23
N MET A 174 -7.41 7.19 3.77
CA MET A 174 -7.89 8.36 4.50
C MET A 174 -9.42 8.39 4.60
N SER A 175 -10.12 8.30 3.46
CA SER A 175 -11.57 8.41 3.41
C SER A 175 -12.26 7.24 4.13
N GLY A 176 -11.72 6.03 4.03
CA GLY A 176 -12.23 4.87 4.75
C GLY A 176 -12.25 5.10 6.27
N ARG A 177 -11.18 5.66 6.83
CA ARG A 177 -11.13 6.00 8.26
C ARG A 177 -12.06 7.15 8.62
N LEU A 178 -12.01 8.23 7.84
CA LEU A 178 -12.82 9.42 8.10
C LEU A 178 -14.30 9.08 8.06
N LEU A 179 -14.77 8.46 7.00
CA LEU A 179 -16.19 8.11 6.82
C LEU A 179 -16.65 7.10 7.87
N THR A 180 -15.81 6.10 8.19
CA THR A 180 -16.16 5.15 9.26
C THR A 180 -16.27 5.85 10.61
N GLY A 181 -15.35 6.76 10.95
CA GLY A 181 -15.42 7.54 12.18
C GLY A 181 -16.71 8.35 12.27
N VAL A 182 -17.01 9.13 11.21
CA VAL A 182 -18.22 9.97 11.16
C VAL A 182 -19.50 9.12 11.23
N PHE A 183 -19.62 8.09 10.38
CA PHE A 183 -20.83 7.27 10.37
C PHE A 183 -21.01 6.48 11.67
N THR A 184 -19.94 6.13 12.36
CA THR A 184 -20.02 5.43 13.64
C THR A 184 -20.66 6.30 14.73
N ASP A 185 -20.36 7.60 14.75
CA ASP A 185 -20.98 8.54 15.72
C ASP A 185 -22.49 8.66 15.53
N PHE A 186 -22.97 8.67 14.28
CA PHE A 186 -24.39 8.90 13.98
C PHE A 186 -25.22 7.62 13.87
N PHE A 187 -24.65 6.52 13.36
CA PHE A 187 -25.38 5.32 12.98
C PHE A 187 -24.83 4.03 13.57
N GLY A 188 -23.72 4.12 14.30
CA GLY A 188 -23.00 2.96 14.83
C GLY A 188 -22.07 2.27 13.82
N TRP A 189 -21.13 1.49 14.34
CA TRP A 189 -20.04 0.91 13.55
C TRP A 189 -20.50 -0.10 12.48
N ARG A 190 -21.58 -0.83 12.72
CA ARG A 190 -22.11 -1.81 11.74
C ARG A 190 -22.61 -1.11 10.48
N VAL A 191 -23.36 -0.02 10.64
CA VAL A 191 -23.83 0.79 9.52
C VAL A 191 -22.68 1.46 8.80
N ALA A 192 -21.69 1.97 9.56
CA ALA A 192 -20.50 2.57 9.00
C ALA A 192 -19.73 1.58 8.10
N LEU A 193 -19.45 0.38 8.60
CA LEU A 193 -18.79 -0.67 7.81
C LEU A 193 -19.64 -1.14 6.63
N ALA A 194 -20.97 -1.25 6.80
CA ALA A 194 -21.87 -1.60 5.69
C ALA A 194 -21.83 -0.57 4.55
N ALA A 195 -21.79 0.72 4.89
CA ALA A 195 -21.68 1.80 3.91
C ALA A 195 -20.36 1.74 3.13
N ILE A 196 -19.23 1.56 3.84
CA ILE A 196 -17.91 1.39 3.20
C ILE A 196 -17.88 0.12 2.32
N SER A 197 -18.47 -0.98 2.80
CA SER A 197 -18.54 -2.24 2.06
C SER A 197 -19.42 -2.12 0.81
N GLY A 198 -20.55 -1.43 0.90
CA GLY A 198 -21.44 -1.13 -0.23
C GLY A 198 -20.76 -0.28 -1.28
N PHE A 199 -20.04 0.76 -0.87
CA PHE A 199 -19.21 1.58 -1.76
C PHE A 199 -18.13 0.73 -2.44
N ALA A 200 -17.41 -0.12 -1.69
CA ALA A 200 -16.38 -0.99 -2.24
C ALA A 200 -16.94 -2.03 -3.21
N LEU A 201 -18.14 -2.55 -2.94
CA LEU A 201 -18.84 -3.46 -3.84
C LEU A 201 -19.24 -2.78 -5.16
N ALA A 202 -19.76 -1.55 -5.08
CA ALA A 202 -20.05 -0.74 -6.27
C ALA A 202 -18.79 -0.47 -7.08
N ALA A 203 -17.68 -0.11 -6.42
CA ALA A 203 -16.37 0.08 -7.05
C ALA A 203 -15.86 -1.22 -7.69
N ALA A 204 -16.04 -2.37 -7.06
CA ALA A 204 -15.67 -3.68 -7.60
C ALA A 204 -16.47 -4.05 -8.86
N ILE A 205 -17.78 -3.79 -8.85
CA ILE A 205 -18.65 -4.02 -10.03
C ILE A 205 -18.26 -3.07 -11.17
N MET A 206 -18.02 -1.79 -10.85
CA MET A 206 -17.54 -0.82 -11.83
C MET A 206 -16.18 -1.26 -12.40
N PHE A 207 -15.24 -1.66 -11.56
CA PHE A 207 -13.94 -2.17 -11.96
C PHE A 207 -14.05 -3.36 -12.92
N TRP A 208 -14.88 -4.34 -12.57
CA TRP A 208 -15.13 -5.52 -13.42
C TRP A 208 -15.63 -5.14 -14.82
N ARG A 209 -16.58 -4.19 -14.90
CA ARG A 209 -17.19 -3.77 -16.18
C ARG A 209 -16.30 -2.88 -17.02
N ILE A 210 -15.49 -2.03 -16.39
CA ILE A 210 -14.73 -0.98 -17.07
C ILE A 210 -13.32 -1.45 -17.44
N LEU A 211 -12.66 -2.28 -16.59
CA LEU A 211 -11.28 -2.69 -16.85
C LEU A 211 -11.21 -3.56 -18.11
N PRO A 212 -10.43 -3.17 -19.13
CA PRO A 212 -10.19 -4.01 -20.30
C PRO A 212 -9.48 -5.32 -19.94
N GLU A 213 -9.64 -6.34 -20.77
CA GLU A 213 -8.81 -7.55 -20.69
C GLU A 213 -7.35 -7.23 -20.98
N SER A 214 -6.44 -7.95 -20.31
CA SER A 214 -5.01 -7.79 -20.54
C SER A 214 -4.63 -8.36 -21.92
N ARG A 215 -4.06 -7.52 -22.79
CA ARG A 215 -3.66 -7.89 -24.15
C ARG A 215 -2.24 -8.46 -24.21
N HIS A 216 -1.39 -8.04 -23.27
CA HIS A 216 0.01 -8.45 -23.20
C HIS A 216 0.23 -9.60 -22.21
N PHE A 217 -0.82 -10.11 -21.60
CA PHE A 217 -0.74 -11.24 -20.70
C PHE A 217 -0.23 -12.50 -21.43
N ARG A 218 0.81 -13.10 -20.88
CA ARG A 218 1.34 -14.40 -21.31
C ARG A 218 1.36 -15.34 -20.11
N PRO A 219 0.56 -16.42 -20.14
CA PRO A 219 0.55 -17.39 -19.04
C PRO A 219 1.95 -17.93 -18.77
N THR A 220 2.36 -17.89 -17.53
CA THR A 220 3.65 -18.41 -17.08
C THR A 220 3.42 -19.50 -16.05
N SER A 221 4.10 -20.62 -16.19
CA SER A 221 3.99 -21.72 -15.22
C SER A 221 4.60 -21.33 -13.87
N LEU A 222 3.89 -21.66 -12.79
CA LEU A 222 4.40 -21.54 -11.43
C LEU A 222 5.61 -22.47 -11.24
N ARG A 223 6.78 -21.90 -10.94
CA ARG A 223 8.00 -22.64 -10.64
C ARG A 223 8.48 -22.35 -9.22
N PRO A 224 8.01 -23.10 -8.21
CA PRO A 224 8.36 -22.85 -6.81
C PRO A 224 9.87 -22.82 -6.54
N LYS A 225 10.63 -23.65 -7.24
CA LYS A 225 12.11 -23.68 -7.14
C LYS A 225 12.74 -22.32 -7.51
N THR A 226 12.25 -21.70 -8.58
CA THR A 226 12.75 -20.37 -9.02
C THR A 226 12.43 -19.29 -7.98
N LEU A 227 11.24 -19.33 -7.40
CA LEU A 227 10.85 -18.38 -6.34
C LEU A 227 11.76 -18.53 -5.11
N LEU A 228 12.08 -19.75 -4.71
CA LEU A 228 12.96 -20.02 -3.57
C LEU A 228 14.42 -19.58 -3.83
N ILE A 229 14.91 -19.79 -5.06
CA ILE A 229 16.26 -19.36 -5.46
C ILE A 229 16.35 -17.84 -5.41
N ASN A 230 15.37 -17.13 -5.98
CA ASN A 230 15.34 -15.68 -5.96
C ASN A 230 15.20 -15.12 -4.53
N PHE A 231 14.40 -15.78 -3.67
CA PHE A 231 14.28 -15.42 -2.25
C PHE A 231 15.65 -15.48 -1.56
N ARG A 232 16.38 -16.58 -1.72
CA ARG A 232 17.75 -16.71 -1.17
C ARG A 232 18.70 -15.66 -1.73
N LEU A 233 18.58 -15.30 -3.01
CA LEU A 233 19.39 -14.27 -3.64
C LEU A 233 19.15 -12.91 -3.01
N HIS A 234 17.88 -12.54 -2.75
CA HIS A 234 17.53 -11.26 -2.13
C HIS A 234 17.98 -11.18 -0.67
N TRP A 235 17.88 -12.29 0.10
CA TRP A 235 18.39 -12.34 1.48
C TRP A 235 19.92 -12.25 1.58
N ARG A 236 20.64 -12.66 0.55
CA ARG A 236 22.13 -12.56 0.51
C ARG A 236 22.62 -11.19 0.03
N ASP A 237 21.77 -10.34 -0.47
CA ASP A 237 22.16 -8.99 -0.84
C ASP A 237 22.49 -8.14 0.39
N ARG A 238 23.50 -7.26 0.29
CA ARG A 238 23.97 -6.46 1.43
C ARG A 238 23.01 -5.35 1.86
N GLY A 239 22.06 -4.95 1.01
CA GLY A 239 21.15 -3.82 1.25
C GLY A 239 19.67 -4.20 1.27
N LEU A 240 19.22 -5.19 0.46
CA LEU A 240 17.80 -5.55 0.39
C LEU A 240 17.21 -5.99 1.74
N PRO A 241 17.84 -6.86 2.55
CA PRO A 241 17.32 -7.21 3.87
C PRO A 241 17.16 -6.00 4.79
N LEU A 242 18.11 -5.04 4.75
CA LEU A 242 18.01 -3.81 5.55
C LEU A 242 16.82 -2.96 5.09
N LEU A 243 16.55 -2.88 3.77
CA LEU A 243 15.36 -2.19 3.25
C LEU A 243 14.06 -2.91 3.66
N PHE A 244 14.05 -4.24 3.73
CA PHE A 244 12.89 -4.99 4.22
C PHE A 244 12.63 -4.71 5.69
N ILE A 245 13.68 -4.69 6.52
CA ILE A 245 13.60 -4.31 7.94
C ILE A 245 13.14 -2.85 8.08
N GLU A 246 13.65 -1.95 7.26
CA GLU A 246 13.23 -0.54 7.25
C GLU A 246 11.71 -0.42 6.99
N GLY A 247 11.19 -1.11 5.98
CA GLY A 247 9.75 -1.15 5.70
C GLY A 247 8.93 -1.68 6.88
N PHE A 248 9.41 -2.75 7.54
CA PHE A 248 8.80 -3.31 8.75
C PHE A 248 8.73 -2.30 9.90
N LEU A 249 9.85 -1.64 10.20
CA LEU A 249 9.96 -0.72 11.32
C LEU A 249 9.15 0.55 11.11
N LEU A 250 9.25 1.16 9.93
CA LEU A 250 8.52 2.38 9.59
C LEU A 250 7.00 2.15 9.64
N MET A 251 6.52 1.09 9.01
CA MET A 251 5.07 0.80 8.99
C MET A 251 4.58 0.30 10.33
N GLY A 252 5.38 -0.45 11.05
CA GLY A 252 5.07 -0.86 12.42
C GLY A 252 4.87 0.33 13.34
N ALA A 253 5.78 1.31 13.32
CA ALA A 253 5.67 2.54 14.07
C ALA A 253 4.43 3.36 13.66
N PHE A 254 4.19 3.48 12.34
CA PHE A 254 3.08 4.25 11.78
C PHE A 254 1.71 3.70 12.19
N VAL A 255 1.48 2.41 12.00
CA VAL A 255 0.21 1.79 12.35
C VAL A 255 -0.02 1.77 13.86
N THR A 256 1.02 1.57 14.65
CA THR A 256 0.90 1.59 16.11
C THR A 256 0.38 2.94 16.62
N LEU A 257 0.91 4.06 16.10
CA LEU A 257 0.41 5.38 16.49
C LEU A 257 -1.09 5.51 16.18
N PHE A 258 -1.51 5.20 14.95
CA PHE A 258 -2.89 5.35 14.54
C PHE A 258 -3.85 4.34 15.19
N ASN A 259 -3.38 3.17 15.62
CA ASN A 259 -4.20 2.21 16.36
C ASN A 259 -4.57 2.70 17.77
N TYR A 260 -3.67 3.41 18.42
CA TYR A 260 -3.84 3.74 19.85
C TYR A 260 -4.11 5.21 20.14
N ILE A 261 -3.87 6.12 19.20
CA ILE A 261 -4.18 7.55 19.40
C ILE A 261 -5.68 7.78 19.64
N GLY A 262 -6.56 6.99 19.01
CA GLY A 262 -8.00 7.05 19.22
C GLY A 262 -8.37 6.74 20.66
N TYR A 263 -7.82 5.69 21.26
CA TYR A 263 -8.05 5.34 22.66
C TYR A 263 -7.67 6.50 23.60
N ARG A 264 -6.51 7.13 23.35
CA ARG A 264 -6.05 8.27 24.14
C ARG A 264 -7.00 9.46 24.05
N LEU A 265 -7.42 9.84 22.85
CA LEU A 265 -8.17 11.07 22.61
C LEU A 265 -9.66 10.95 22.94
N MET A 266 -10.21 9.72 22.96
CA MET A 266 -11.57 9.46 23.41
C MET A 266 -11.69 9.39 24.92
N MET A 267 -10.58 9.26 25.67
CA MET A 267 -10.56 9.30 27.12
C MET A 267 -10.43 10.73 27.65
N SER A 268 -10.76 10.93 28.96
CA SER A 268 -10.49 12.18 29.66
C SER A 268 -9.00 12.53 29.60
N PRO A 269 -8.61 13.80 29.45
CA PRO A 269 -9.44 15.01 29.58
C PRO A 269 -10.12 15.43 28.25
N TRP A 270 -9.77 14.84 27.09
CA TRP A 270 -10.26 15.34 25.80
C TRP A 270 -11.65 14.85 25.43
N SER A 271 -11.98 13.58 25.71
CA SER A 271 -13.27 12.95 25.43
C SER A 271 -13.80 13.26 24.02
N LEU A 272 -12.90 13.18 23.01
CA LEU A 272 -13.25 13.50 21.62
C LEU A 272 -14.19 12.43 21.05
N SER A 273 -15.07 12.85 20.13
CA SER A 273 -15.97 11.94 19.43
C SER A 273 -15.23 11.06 18.41
N GLN A 274 -15.88 9.99 17.99
CA GLN A 274 -15.38 9.05 17.00
C GLN A 274 -15.15 9.73 15.63
N ALA A 275 -16.01 10.71 15.28
CA ALA A 275 -15.86 11.51 14.07
C ALA A 275 -14.56 12.32 14.07
N VAL A 276 -14.23 12.95 15.21
CA VAL A 276 -12.99 13.73 15.37
C VAL A 276 -11.77 12.81 15.30
N VAL A 277 -11.83 11.63 15.90
CA VAL A 277 -10.77 10.62 15.77
C VAL A 277 -10.60 10.17 14.32
N GLY A 278 -11.68 9.94 13.58
CA GLY A 278 -11.65 9.66 12.14
C GLY A 278 -11.02 10.79 11.33
N LEU A 279 -11.30 12.05 11.70
CA LEU A 279 -10.74 13.24 11.04
C LEU A 279 -9.21 13.33 11.17
N LEU A 280 -8.60 12.73 12.19
CA LEU A 280 -7.13 12.69 12.32
C LEU A 280 -6.45 12.01 11.13
N SER A 281 -7.18 11.16 10.38
CA SER A 281 -6.65 10.56 9.15
C SER A 281 -6.34 11.58 8.05
N VAL A 282 -6.81 12.82 8.15
CA VAL A 282 -6.42 13.93 7.25
C VAL A 282 -4.90 14.17 7.30
N ALA A 283 -4.22 13.79 8.39
CA ALA A 283 -2.76 13.81 8.47
C ALA A 283 -2.08 13.02 7.33
N TYR A 284 -2.77 12.05 6.72
CA TYR A 284 -2.28 11.31 5.55
C TYR A 284 -2.05 12.20 4.32
N LEU A 285 -2.77 13.34 4.21
CA LEU A 285 -2.56 14.28 3.11
C LEU A 285 -1.15 14.88 3.10
N THR A 286 -0.46 14.92 4.23
CA THR A 286 0.94 15.36 4.27
C THR A 286 1.84 14.49 3.40
N GLY A 287 1.48 13.20 3.21
CA GLY A 287 2.17 12.26 2.34
C GLY A 287 2.15 12.66 0.86
N THR A 288 1.07 13.30 0.40
CA THR A 288 0.94 13.76 -1.00
C THR A 288 1.96 14.84 -1.33
N TRP A 289 2.39 15.59 -0.34
CA TRP A 289 3.40 16.64 -0.46
C TRP A 289 4.82 16.16 -0.07
N SER A 290 4.95 15.41 1.02
CA SER A 290 6.26 15.00 1.54
C SER A 290 6.95 13.96 0.66
N SER A 291 6.20 12.98 0.11
CA SER A 291 6.76 11.92 -0.73
C SER A 291 7.42 12.43 -2.02
N PRO A 292 6.78 13.29 -2.85
CA PRO A 292 7.43 13.84 -4.03
C PRO A 292 8.64 14.71 -3.70
N LYS A 293 8.55 15.51 -2.61
CA LYS A 293 9.69 16.33 -2.15
C LYS A 293 10.86 15.47 -1.72
N ALA A 294 10.62 14.43 -0.94
CA ALA A 294 11.66 13.48 -0.55
C ALA A 294 12.31 12.85 -1.79
N GLY A 295 11.51 12.41 -2.77
CA GLY A 295 12.00 11.89 -4.05
C GLY A 295 12.92 12.87 -4.77
N ALA A 296 12.52 14.13 -4.89
CA ALA A 296 13.35 15.19 -5.50
C ALA A 296 14.65 15.45 -4.71
N MET A 297 14.59 15.45 -3.38
CA MET A 297 15.76 15.65 -2.51
C MET A 297 16.78 14.51 -2.65
N THR A 298 16.36 13.27 -3.00
CA THR A 298 17.30 12.16 -3.19
C THR A 298 18.30 12.39 -4.33
N VAL A 299 17.93 13.19 -5.33
CA VAL A 299 18.83 13.56 -6.45
C VAL A 299 20.00 14.40 -5.95
N ARG A 300 19.74 15.31 -5.01
CA ARG A 300 20.78 16.24 -4.49
C ARG A 300 21.56 15.66 -3.31
N PHE A 301 20.90 15.00 -2.39
CA PHE A 301 21.50 14.59 -1.10
C PHE A 301 21.73 13.08 -1.02
N GLY A 302 21.27 12.30 -1.99
CA GLY A 302 21.28 10.85 -1.96
C GLY A 302 20.13 10.25 -1.13
N ARG A 303 19.87 8.95 -1.34
CA ARG A 303 18.73 8.26 -0.72
C ARG A 303 18.88 8.08 0.79
N GLY A 304 20.09 7.70 1.25
CA GLY A 304 20.37 7.44 2.67
C GLY A 304 20.11 8.65 3.56
N PRO A 305 20.77 9.80 3.36
CA PRO A 305 20.56 11.00 4.17
C PRO A 305 19.12 11.51 4.15
N VAL A 306 18.43 11.45 2.99
CA VAL A 306 17.03 11.89 2.88
C VAL A 306 16.11 10.97 3.69
N MET A 307 16.27 9.65 3.58
CA MET A 307 15.50 8.68 4.36
C MET A 307 15.69 8.91 5.86
N LEU A 308 16.94 9.02 6.32
CA LEU A 308 17.29 9.28 7.73
C LEU A 308 16.70 10.60 8.23
N GLY A 309 16.80 11.67 7.44
CA GLY A 309 16.24 12.97 7.80
C GLY A 309 14.74 12.93 8.02
N PHE A 310 14.00 12.27 7.14
CA PHE A 310 12.53 12.14 7.30
C PHE A 310 12.15 11.15 8.41
N THR A 311 12.95 10.12 8.67
CA THR A 311 12.76 9.25 9.84
C THR A 311 12.98 10.03 11.15
N ALA A 312 13.92 10.97 11.18
CA ALA A 312 14.09 11.89 12.31
C ALA A 312 12.90 12.86 12.47
N VAL A 313 12.37 13.39 11.36
CA VAL A 313 11.11 14.18 11.39
C VAL A 313 9.95 13.36 11.97
N MET A 314 9.84 12.08 11.61
CA MET A 314 8.87 11.16 12.21
C MET A 314 9.05 11.04 13.73
N LEU A 315 10.30 10.94 14.21
CA LEU A 315 10.58 10.91 15.65
C LEU A 315 10.17 12.22 16.33
N CYS A 316 10.51 13.37 15.76
CA CYS A 316 10.07 14.67 16.28
C CYS A 316 8.54 14.78 16.36
N GLY A 317 7.83 14.30 15.32
CA GLY A 317 6.37 14.24 15.33
C GLY A 317 5.83 13.38 16.47
N LEU A 318 6.41 12.20 16.70
CA LEU A 318 6.04 11.34 17.83
C LEU A 318 6.20 12.07 19.18
N LEU A 319 7.33 12.72 19.40
CA LEU A 319 7.63 13.43 20.65
C LEU A 319 6.58 14.52 20.93
N LEU A 320 6.12 15.25 19.92
CA LEU A 320 5.03 16.22 20.07
C LEU A 320 3.71 15.57 20.51
N THR A 321 3.44 14.33 20.10
CA THR A 321 2.22 13.65 20.56
C THR A 321 2.24 13.26 22.05
N LEU A 322 3.38 13.33 22.74
CA LEU A 322 3.46 13.03 24.18
C LEU A 322 2.92 14.17 25.07
N PHE A 323 2.84 15.37 24.54
CA PHE A 323 2.27 16.51 25.27
C PHE A 323 0.75 16.40 25.43
N SER A 324 0.19 17.17 26.37
CA SER A 324 -1.26 17.18 26.64
C SER A 324 -2.04 18.18 25.78
N SER A 325 -1.37 19.05 25.03
CA SER A 325 -2.02 20.03 24.16
C SER A 325 -2.50 19.35 22.86
N LEU A 326 -3.79 19.48 22.55
CA LEU A 326 -4.39 18.96 21.30
C LEU A 326 -3.68 19.51 20.06
N TRP A 327 -3.27 20.78 20.08
CA TRP A 327 -2.54 21.38 18.97
C TRP A 327 -1.18 20.72 18.74
N LEU A 328 -0.45 20.43 19.81
CA LEU A 328 0.85 19.74 19.71
C LEU A 328 0.66 18.29 19.24
N ILE A 329 -0.38 17.62 19.72
CA ILE A 329 -0.73 16.25 19.26
C ILE A 329 -1.02 16.28 17.75
N PHE A 330 -1.87 17.21 17.29
CA PHE A 330 -2.23 17.31 15.87
C PHE A 330 -1.03 17.64 14.99
N ILE A 331 -0.23 18.66 15.35
CA ILE A 331 1.02 19.01 14.63
C ILE A 331 1.97 17.81 14.65
N GLY A 332 2.09 17.13 15.78
CA GLY A 332 2.89 15.92 15.92
C GLY A 332 2.46 14.83 14.93
N MET A 333 1.16 14.60 14.78
CA MET A 333 0.62 13.63 13.83
C MET A 333 0.87 14.03 12.37
N LEU A 334 0.80 15.32 12.04
CA LEU A 334 1.14 15.82 10.70
C LEU A 334 2.61 15.57 10.37
N LEU A 335 3.52 15.92 11.29
CA LEU A 335 4.96 15.71 11.11
C LEU A 335 5.31 14.21 11.07
N PHE A 336 4.71 13.42 11.95
CA PHE A 336 4.90 11.98 11.99
C PHE A 336 4.49 11.33 10.66
N SER A 337 3.32 11.71 10.14
CA SER A 337 2.82 11.20 8.86
C SER A 337 3.68 11.66 7.69
N ALA A 338 4.07 12.94 7.66
CA ALA A 338 4.97 13.47 6.63
C ALA A 338 6.31 12.75 6.61
N GLY A 339 6.90 12.53 7.79
CA GLY A 339 8.14 11.78 7.97
C GLY A 339 8.03 10.34 7.47
N PHE A 340 6.97 9.65 7.89
CA PHE A 340 6.69 8.27 7.46
C PHE A 340 6.57 8.15 5.94
N PHE A 341 5.67 8.92 5.32
CA PHE A 341 5.42 8.80 3.89
C PHE A 341 6.66 9.13 3.05
N ALA A 342 7.43 10.13 3.47
CA ALA A 342 8.67 10.49 2.80
C ALA A 342 9.75 9.40 2.94
N ALA A 343 10.01 8.91 4.16
CA ALA A 343 10.99 7.85 4.41
C ALA A 343 10.62 6.56 3.69
N HIS A 344 9.35 6.14 3.78
CA HIS A 344 8.82 4.96 3.08
C HIS A 344 8.94 5.08 1.56
N SER A 345 8.61 6.25 0.99
CA SER A 345 8.74 6.51 -0.45
C SER A 345 10.17 6.35 -0.93
N VAL A 346 11.15 6.86 -0.17
CA VAL A 346 12.56 6.71 -0.49
C VAL A 346 13.00 5.25 -0.37
N ALA A 347 12.65 4.56 0.72
CA ALA A 347 13.00 3.16 0.95
C ALA A 347 12.44 2.25 -0.15
N SER A 348 11.14 2.38 -0.48
CA SER A 348 10.49 1.58 -1.51
C SER A 348 11.07 1.83 -2.91
N SER A 349 11.39 3.09 -3.24
CA SER A 349 12.03 3.45 -4.52
C SER A 349 13.45 2.88 -4.67
N TRP A 350 14.08 2.49 -3.58
CA TRP A 350 15.43 1.95 -3.58
C TRP A 350 15.47 0.45 -3.94
N ILE A 351 14.36 -0.27 -3.75
CA ILE A 351 14.26 -1.72 -3.98
C ILE A 351 14.55 -2.08 -5.44
N GLY A 352 13.86 -1.45 -6.40
CA GLY A 352 13.96 -1.78 -7.83
C GLY A 352 15.35 -1.63 -8.40
N PRO A 353 16.04 -0.49 -8.23
CA PRO A 353 17.43 -0.31 -8.66
C PRO A 353 18.42 -1.25 -7.97
N ARG A 354 18.15 -1.64 -6.72
CA ARG A 354 19.00 -2.55 -5.96
C ARG A 354 18.84 -4.01 -6.38
N ALA A 355 17.62 -4.44 -6.66
CA ALA A 355 17.32 -5.80 -7.08
C ALA A 355 17.79 -6.04 -8.52
N ARG A 356 18.95 -6.70 -8.69
CA ARG A 356 19.53 -7.02 -9.99
C ARG A 356 18.68 -8.02 -10.81
N ARG A 357 17.96 -8.93 -10.13
CA ARG A 357 17.08 -9.95 -10.73
C ARG A 357 15.77 -10.00 -9.96
N ALA A 358 14.73 -10.50 -10.59
CA ALA A 358 13.40 -10.72 -9.99
C ALA A 358 12.91 -9.48 -9.18
N ARG A 359 12.96 -8.28 -9.76
CA ARG A 359 12.60 -7.01 -9.11
C ARG A 359 11.20 -7.03 -8.49
N GLY A 360 10.24 -7.65 -9.18
CA GLY A 360 8.87 -7.81 -8.67
C GLY A 360 8.84 -8.59 -7.36
N GLN A 361 9.61 -9.68 -7.26
CA GLN A 361 9.69 -10.48 -6.03
C GLN A 361 10.37 -9.70 -4.89
N ALA A 362 11.41 -8.90 -5.18
CA ALA A 362 12.02 -8.03 -4.17
C ALA A 362 11.02 -6.98 -3.64
N SER A 363 10.21 -6.39 -4.52
CA SER A 363 9.14 -5.47 -4.12
C SER A 363 8.05 -6.16 -3.30
N SER A 364 7.67 -7.39 -3.65
CA SER A 364 6.72 -8.18 -2.86
C SER A 364 7.26 -8.51 -1.47
N LEU A 365 8.54 -8.84 -1.35
CA LEU A 365 9.19 -9.10 -0.05
C LEU A 365 9.27 -7.83 0.81
N TYR A 366 9.51 -6.68 0.21
CA TYR A 366 9.44 -5.40 0.91
C TYR A 366 8.03 -5.13 1.44
N LEU A 367 7.01 -5.29 0.61
CA LEU A 367 5.60 -5.10 1.01
C LEU A 367 5.17 -6.16 2.03
N PHE A 368 5.63 -7.40 1.90
CA PHE A 368 5.43 -8.44 2.92
C PHE A 368 5.96 -7.97 4.28
N SER A 369 7.21 -7.53 4.34
CA SER A 369 7.83 -7.04 5.58
C SER A 369 7.11 -5.81 6.12
N TYR A 370 6.72 -4.87 5.26
CA TYR A 370 5.96 -3.68 5.56
C TYR A 370 4.61 -4.02 6.25
N TYR A 371 3.81 -4.91 5.67
CA TYR A 371 2.53 -5.30 6.26
C TYR A 371 2.69 -6.22 7.47
N LEU A 372 3.76 -7.00 7.53
CA LEU A 372 4.10 -7.78 8.72
C LEU A 372 4.45 -6.87 9.89
N GLY A 373 5.19 -5.79 9.65
CA GLY A 373 5.45 -4.73 10.63
C GLY A 373 4.17 -4.08 11.15
N SER A 374 3.26 -3.73 10.24
CA SER A 374 1.92 -3.25 10.58
C SER A 374 1.18 -4.21 11.50
N SER A 375 1.20 -5.49 11.19
CA SER A 375 0.48 -6.51 11.96
C SER A 375 1.10 -6.73 13.35
N LEU A 376 2.39 -7.04 13.41
CA LEU A 376 3.06 -7.41 14.65
C LEU A 376 3.20 -6.22 15.60
N ALA A 377 3.76 -5.10 15.13
CA ALA A 377 3.95 -3.94 15.98
C ALA A 377 2.61 -3.28 16.34
N GLY A 378 1.64 -3.25 15.40
CA GLY A 378 0.30 -2.75 15.66
C GLY A 378 -0.39 -3.48 16.81
N THR A 379 -0.24 -4.80 16.91
CA THR A 379 -0.79 -5.59 18.02
C THR A 379 0.03 -5.44 19.30
N LEU A 380 1.37 -5.50 19.20
CA LEU A 380 2.25 -5.37 20.36
C LEU A 380 2.11 -4.01 21.05
N GLY A 381 1.82 -2.95 20.32
CA GLY A 381 1.52 -1.63 20.88
C GLY A 381 0.42 -1.66 21.94
N GLY A 382 -0.55 -2.57 21.82
CA GLY A 382 -1.62 -2.74 22.80
C GLY A 382 -1.17 -3.30 24.14
N VAL A 383 -0.09 -4.08 24.18
CA VAL A 383 0.53 -4.53 25.42
C VAL A 383 1.13 -3.33 26.16
N PHE A 384 1.84 -2.46 25.46
CA PHE A 384 2.39 -1.24 26.03
C PHE A 384 1.31 -0.26 26.45
N TRP A 385 0.21 -0.17 25.68
CA TRP A 385 -0.97 0.62 26.05
C TRP A 385 -1.57 0.14 27.37
N HIS A 386 -1.74 -1.16 27.53
CA HIS A 386 -2.35 -1.75 28.74
C HIS A 386 -1.55 -1.47 30.00
N HIS A 387 -0.22 -1.55 29.94
CA HIS A 387 0.64 -1.40 31.12
C HIS A 387 1.06 0.03 31.41
N TYR A 388 1.25 0.86 30.39
CA TYR A 388 1.87 2.18 30.53
C TYR A 388 1.12 3.31 29.81
N GLY A 389 -0.08 3.04 29.28
CA GLY A 389 -0.87 4.01 28.53
C GLY A 389 -0.14 4.56 27.33
N TRP A 390 -0.40 5.84 27.00
CA TRP A 390 0.20 6.48 25.83
C TRP A 390 1.73 6.61 25.90
N ASN A 391 2.27 6.84 27.10
CA ASN A 391 3.74 6.93 27.26
C ASN A 391 4.43 5.60 26.89
N GLY A 392 3.82 4.47 27.23
CA GLY A 392 4.30 3.16 26.83
C GLY A 392 4.24 2.94 25.33
N VAL A 393 3.12 3.30 24.70
CA VAL A 393 2.98 3.25 23.23
C VAL A 393 4.00 4.16 22.56
N GLY A 394 4.15 5.40 23.05
CA GLY A 394 5.15 6.35 22.54
C GLY A 394 6.58 5.83 22.67
N GLY A 395 6.93 5.24 23.81
CA GLY A 395 8.22 4.60 24.04
C GLY A 395 8.47 3.43 23.07
N PHE A 396 7.48 2.58 22.87
CA PHE A 396 7.56 1.48 21.91
C PHE A 396 7.74 1.97 20.45
N ILE A 397 6.97 2.99 20.04
CA ILE A 397 7.12 3.61 18.71
C ILE A 397 8.50 4.25 18.56
N ALA A 398 8.98 4.96 19.60
CA ALA A 398 10.32 5.55 19.59
C ALA A 398 11.41 4.48 19.39
N LEU A 399 11.27 3.33 20.04
CA LEU A 399 12.19 2.20 19.86
C LEU A 399 12.22 1.70 18.41
N LEU A 400 11.05 1.57 17.77
CA LEU A 400 10.96 1.18 16.36
C LEU A 400 11.61 2.22 15.43
N ILE A 401 11.40 3.52 15.70
CA ILE A 401 11.99 4.59 14.88
C ILE A 401 13.51 4.67 15.09
N LEU A 402 14.00 4.51 16.32
CA LEU A 402 15.44 4.45 16.61
C LEU A 402 16.10 3.25 15.92
N ALA A 403 15.43 2.08 15.93
CA ALA A 403 15.88 0.92 15.17
C ALA A 403 15.91 1.20 13.66
N ALA A 404 14.92 1.93 13.11
CA ALA A 404 14.92 2.36 11.72
C ALA A 404 16.07 3.32 11.42
N LEU A 405 16.36 4.29 12.29
CA LEU A 405 17.52 5.17 12.13
C LEU A 405 18.84 4.40 12.13
N LEU A 406 19.00 3.41 13.00
CA LEU A 406 20.17 2.53 13.02
C LEU A 406 20.29 1.70 11.75
N THR A 407 19.18 1.08 11.32
CA THR A 407 19.12 0.27 10.09
C THR A 407 19.46 1.12 8.87
N GLY A 408 18.86 2.31 8.77
CA GLY A 408 19.10 3.26 7.69
C GLY A 408 20.55 3.76 7.67
N THR A 409 21.16 3.98 8.83
CA THR A 409 22.58 4.35 8.95
C THR A 409 23.50 3.22 8.47
N CYS A 410 23.22 1.97 8.90
CA CYS A 410 23.94 0.80 8.41
C CYS A 410 23.80 0.64 6.89
N LEU A 411 22.59 0.85 6.37
CA LEU A 411 22.33 0.80 4.93
C LEU A 411 23.13 1.87 4.17
N HIS A 412 23.14 3.11 4.68
CA HIS A 412 23.88 4.20 4.08
C HIS A 412 25.38 3.93 4.03
N GLN A 413 25.95 3.40 5.12
CA GLN A 413 27.37 3.06 5.21
C GLN A 413 27.78 1.91 4.29
N ARG A 414 26.91 0.87 4.16
CA ARG A 414 27.21 -0.31 3.34
C ARG A 414 27.06 -0.07 1.83
N LEU A 415 26.37 1.00 1.44
CA LEU A 415 26.09 1.30 0.04
C LEU A 415 26.82 2.56 -0.48
N LYS A 416 27.64 3.19 0.36
CA LYS A 416 28.71 4.08 -0.05
C LYS A 416 29.85 3.27 -0.66
#